data_0946b021f73d692da0696b42fbb78069
#
_entry.id   0946b021f73d692da0696b42fbb78069
#
_cell.length_a   1.000
_cell.length_b   1.000
_cell.length_c   1.000
_cell.angle_alpha   90.00
_cell.angle_beta   90.00
_cell.angle_gamma   90.00
#
_symmetry.space_group_name_H-M   'P 1'
#
loop_
_entity.id
_entity.type
_entity.pdbx_description
1 polymer ?
#
loop_
_entity_poly.entity_id
_entity_poly.type
_entity_poly.pdbx_seq_one_letter_code
_entity_poly.pdbx_strand_id
1 'polypeptide(L)'
;MKLDRLPFYVGILDPNEKPKLPTVMPFCLYVDERLAIPRLVRTSAIEKALELAYSLGSMLSTPLGESTLADERMADTVALLREKSGGKFRGKRYVEVGAGNGALLNAIRKYGAEVIGFEKGPQAEVARRRFDLTMIQGELASKHLPSKVDCIFSYGCLEHIYEPHEFMDIARDLLVPGGLFFHRVPNSTLIFKTADIQGLCHEHVNYFTPENAVRLLTARGFVNCGAKPTQAGNELNIWGYANPDAMLSWPGDIPGVLTSESELLYNYGKILEKKVSHQVERIGLRVLNLKGRKLGFYAGGHILAWLADIGQHSRFFDGDETKWGKCWLQGLTPIEPPSNLRSDPVDVLIVCSEHYFGSIYAYLHKTVRLSEAIEIIPLSDV
;
A
#
# COMPACT_ATOMS: atom_id res chain seq x y z
N MET A 1 -18.99 8.50 3.66
CA MET A 1 -18.71 7.61 4.80
C MET A 1 -17.85 8.35 5.80
N LYS A 2 -18.16 8.27 7.10
CA LYS A 2 -17.43 8.99 8.14
C LYS A 2 -17.14 8.07 9.33
N LEU A 3 -15.88 8.04 9.76
CA LEU A 3 -15.44 7.46 11.04
C LEU A 3 -14.87 8.60 11.87
N ASP A 4 -15.44 8.84 13.06
CA ASP A 4 -14.96 9.92 13.93
C ASP A 4 -13.55 9.64 14.47
N ARG A 5 -13.16 8.37 14.53
CA ARG A 5 -11.86 7.92 15.03
C ARG A 5 -11.35 6.76 14.18
N LEU A 6 -10.32 7.00 13.41
CA LEU A 6 -9.50 5.97 12.78
C LEU A 6 -8.10 6.06 13.36
N PRO A 7 -7.47 4.95 13.79
CA PRO A 7 -6.07 4.96 14.18
C PRO A 7 -5.20 5.57 13.07
N PHE A 8 -4.33 6.50 13.47
CA PHE A 8 -3.39 7.11 12.53
C PHE A 8 -2.19 6.16 12.36
N TYR A 9 -2.13 5.50 11.22
CA TYR A 9 -1.10 4.52 10.93
C TYR A 9 -0.03 5.12 10.01
N VAL A 10 1.23 5.06 10.44
CA VAL A 10 2.37 5.64 9.73
C VAL A 10 3.56 4.67 9.64
N GLY A 11 3.29 3.37 9.71
CA GLY A 11 4.36 2.36 9.73
C GLY A 11 5.08 2.28 11.07
N ILE A 12 6.38 2.01 11.01
CA ILE A 12 7.23 1.77 12.18
C ILE A 12 8.14 2.96 12.48
N LEU A 13 8.48 3.12 13.76
CA LEU A 13 9.26 4.23 14.29
C LEU A 13 10.40 3.72 15.18
N ASP A 14 11.47 4.50 15.30
CA ASP A 14 12.50 4.23 16.31
C ASP A 14 11.88 4.44 17.72
N PRO A 15 12.07 3.52 18.67
CA PRO A 15 11.53 3.65 20.02
C PRO A 15 11.96 4.93 20.76
N ASN A 16 13.13 5.47 20.41
CA ASN A 16 13.68 6.69 21.01
C ASN A 16 13.11 7.97 20.36
N GLU A 17 12.54 7.86 19.18
CA GLU A 17 11.90 8.93 18.45
C GLU A 17 10.38 8.80 18.62
N LYS A 18 9.82 9.29 19.74
CA LYS A 18 8.36 9.42 19.87
C LYS A 18 7.93 10.67 19.13
N PRO A 19 7.49 10.55 17.85
CA PRO A 19 7.04 11.71 17.11
C PRO A 19 5.78 12.27 17.78
N LYS A 20 5.59 13.57 17.66
CA LYS A 20 4.37 14.26 18.07
C LYS A 20 3.23 14.02 17.05
N LEU A 21 3.06 12.77 16.66
CA LEU A 21 1.99 12.36 15.74
C LEU A 21 0.73 12.01 16.53
N PRO A 22 -0.44 12.36 16.01
CA PRO A 22 -1.70 11.94 16.60
C PRO A 22 -1.84 10.40 16.48
N THR A 23 -2.33 9.75 17.52
CA THR A 23 -2.59 8.30 17.51
C THR A 23 -3.90 7.94 16.81
N VAL A 24 -4.83 8.89 16.73
CA VAL A 24 -6.17 8.74 16.15
C VAL A 24 -6.56 10.04 15.47
N MET A 25 -7.19 9.95 14.30
CA MET A 25 -7.73 11.11 13.57
C MET A 25 -9.11 10.79 12.96
N PRO A 26 -9.97 11.80 12.69
CA PRO A 26 -11.17 11.60 11.91
C PRO A 26 -10.84 11.11 10.49
N PHE A 27 -11.69 10.24 9.95
CA PHE A 27 -11.55 9.71 8.61
C PHE A 27 -12.89 9.86 7.86
N CYS A 28 -12.88 10.52 6.72
CA CYS A 28 -14.08 10.74 5.94
C CYS A 28 -13.80 10.51 4.46
N LEU A 29 -14.58 9.64 3.83
CA LEU A 29 -14.58 9.45 2.37
C LEU A 29 -15.80 10.13 1.76
N TYR A 30 -15.57 10.78 0.63
CA TYR A 30 -16.60 11.35 -0.25
C TYR A 30 -16.35 10.86 -1.69
N VAL A 31 -17.34 10.99 -2.55
CA VAL A 31 -17.15 10.76 -3.99
C VAL A 31 -16.82 12.10 -4.63
N ASP A 32 -15.66 12.16 -5.28
CA ASP A 32 -15.26 13.36 -6.02
C ASP A 32 -16.15 13.54 -7.26
N GLU A 33 -16.77 14.70 -7.41
CA GLU A 33 -17.75 14.96 -8.48
C GLU A 33 -17.13 14.93 -9.88
N ARG A 34 -15.87 15.29 -10.03
CA ARG A 34 -15.18 15.31 -11.33
C ARG A 34 -14.53 13.96 -11.65
N LEU A 35 -13.81 13.40 -10.69
CA LEU A 35 -13.05 12.16 -10.88
C LEU A 35 -13.93 10.92 -10.77
N ALA A 36 -15.10 11.02 -10.13
CA ALA A 36 -16.01 9.92 -9.84
C ALA A 36 -15.31 8.74 -9.18
N ILE A 37 -14.49 9.03 -8.17
CA ILE A 37 -13.82 8.06 -7.31
C ILE A 37 -14.05 8.42 -5.84
N PRO A 38 -14.09 7.43 -4.92
CA PRO A 38 -14.07 7.71 -3.50
C PRO A 38 -12.72 8.29 -3.08
N ARG A 39 -12.74 9.39 -2.33
CA ARG A 39 -11.53 10.10 -1.88
C ARG A 39 -11.61 10.46 -0.40
N LEU A 40 -10.43 10.51 0.24
CA LEU A 40 -10.29 11.01 1.60
C LEU A 40 -10.46 12.54 1.64
N VAL A 41 -11.31 13.01 2.56
CA VAL A 41 -11.35 14.43 2.91
C VAL A 41 -10.06 14.79 3.65
N ARG A 42 -9.19 15.55 2.99
CA ARG A 42 -7.95 16.04 3.61
C ARG A 42 -8.23 17.34 4.36
N THR A 43 -7.90 17.33 5.63
CA THR A 43 -7.90 18.53 6.47
C THR A 43 -6.47 19.00 6.70
N SER A 44 -6.28 20.26 7.07
CA SER A 44 -4.94 20.77 7.39
C SER A 44 -4.26 20.01 8.53
N ALA A 45 -5.03 19.41 9.42
CA ALA A 45 -4.50 18.56 10.49
C ALA A 45 -3.94 17.23 9.95
N ILE A 46 -4.67 16.59 9.01
CA ILE A 46 -4.20 15.36 8.33
C ILE A 46 -2.96 15.68 7.49
N GLU A 47 -2.96 16.78 6.74
CA GLU A 47 -1.81 17.18 5.91
C GLU A 47 -0.54 17.35 6.73
N LYS A 48 -0.61 18.12 7.82
CA LYS A 48 0.54 18.33 8.71
C LYS A 48 1.04 17.02 9.35
N ALA A 49 0.12 16.13 9.74
CA ALA A 49 0.49 14.83 10.30
C ALA A 49 1.19 13.94 9.24
N LEU A 50 0.69 13.93 8.00
CA LEU A 50 1.30 13.18 6.90
C LEU A 50 2.67 13.76 6.49
N GLU A 51 2.81 15.08 6.38
CA GLU A 51 4.10 15.73 6.11
C GLU A 51 5.15 15.34 7.15
N LEU A 52 4.79 15.35 8.44
CA LEU A 52 5.67 14.89 9.50
C LEU A 52 6.00 13.41 9.35
N ALA A 53 5.01 12.54 9.11
CA ALA A 53 5.22 11.11 8.92
C ALA A 53 6.19 10.82 7.76
N TYR A 54 6.00 11.48 6.61
CA TYR A 54 6.90 11.33 5.46
C TYR A 54 8.32 11.85 5.74
N SER A 55 8.46 12.94 6.49
CA SER A 55 9.78 13.46 6.88
C SER A 55 10.54 12.48 7.77
N LEU A 56 9.82 11.65 8.53
CA LEU A 56 10.38 10.57 9.35
C LEU A 56 10.64 9.27 8.56
N GLY A 57 10.35 9.27 7.25
CA GLY A 57 10.55 8.10 6.39
C GLY A 57 9.46 7.04 6.55
N SER A 58 8.24 7.45 6.88
CA SER A 58 7.10 6.54 6.98
C SER A 58 6.94 5.68 5.73
N MET A 59 6.76 4.38 5.94
CA MET A 59 6.47 3.39 4.91
C MET A 59 5.40 2.43 5.44
N LEU A 60 4.21 2.44 4.82
CA LEU A 60 3.07 1.61 5.24
C LEU A 60 3.29 0.11 5.02
N SER A 61 4.07 -0.26 4.02
CA SER A 61 4.33 -1.65 3.68
C SER A 61 5.82 -1.95 3.69
N THR A 62 6.17 -3.23 3.84
CA THR A 62 7.53 -3.70 3.64
C THR A 62 7.99 -3.34 2.24
N PRO A 63 9.14 -2.64 2.09
CA PRO A 63 9.70 -2.33 0.78
C PRO A 63 9.94 -3.58 -0.04
N LEU A 64 9.77 -3.47 -1.35
CA LEU A 64 10.07 -4.56 -2.27
C LEU A 64 11.56 -4.95 -2.14
N GLY A 65 11.84 -6.24 -2.19
CA GLY A 65 13.20 -6.77 -2.05
C GLY A 65 13.71 -6.90 -0.61
N GLU A 66 12.86 -6.71 0.41
CA GLU A 66 13.25 -6.77 1.83
C GLU A 66 12.69 -8.02 2.55
N SER A 67 11.89 -8.85 1.87
CA SER A 67 11.40 -10.13 2.39
C SER A 67 10.99 -11.06 1.26
N THR A 68 10.88 -12.37 1.54
CA THR A 68 10.40 -13.36 0.56
C THR A 68 9.07 -12.96 -0.07
N LEU A 69 8.11 -12.49 0.74
CA LEU A 69 6.82 -12.04 0.26
C LEU A 69 6.92 -10.77 -0.60
N ALA A 70 7.81 -9.85 -0.24
CA ALA A 70 8.07 -8.65 -1.03
C ALA A 70 8.74 -9.01 -2.37
N ASP A 71 9.59 -10.02 -2.39
CA ASP A 71 10.22 -10.55 -3.61
C ASP A 71 9.20 -11.21 -4.54
N GLU A 72 8.26 -11.99 -4.00
CA GLU A 72 7.16 -12.58 -4.78
C GLU A 72 6.28 -11.50 -5.43
N ARG A 73 5.91 -10.46 -4.66
CA ARG A 73 5.14 -9.31 -5.18
C ARG A 73 5.91 -8.55 -6.25
N MET A 74 7.20 -8.37 -6.06
CA MET A 74 8.08 -7.72 -7.04
C MET A 74 8.16 -8.53 -8.33
N ALA A 75 8.38 -9.85 -8.23
CA ALA A 75 8.46 -10.74 -9.39
C ALA A 75 7.15 -10.75 -10.21
N ASP A 76 6.00 -10.81 -9.54
CA ASP A 76 4.68 -10.73 -10.18
C ASP A 76 4.47 -9.37 -10.90
N THR A 77 4.90 -8.26 -10.25
CA THR A 77 4.84 -6.92 -10.85
C THR A 77 5.70 -6.83 -12.10
N VAL A 78 6.95 -7.31 -12.04
CA VAL A 78 7.89 -7.32 -13.18
C VAL A 78 7.34 -8.17 -14.33
N ALA A 79 6.76 -9.33 -14.04
CA ALA A 79 6.19 -10.22 -15.06
C ALA A 79 5.03 -9.54 -15.80
N LEU A 80 4.09 -8.94 -15.07
CA LEU A 80 2.95 -8.25 -15.68
C LEU A 80 3.38 -6.98 -16.44
N LEU A 81 4.27 -6.18 -15.85
CA LEU A 81 4.81 -4.99 -16.52
C LEU A 81 5.51 -5.36 -17.83
N ARG A 82 6.26 -6.48 -17.86
CA ARG A 82 6.89 -7.00 -19.07
C ARG A 82 5.86 -7.42 -20.12
N GLU A 83 4.80 -8.12 -19.71
CA GLU A 83 3.69 -8.51 -20.60
C GLU A 83 3.07 -7.26 -21.25
N LYS A 84 2.71 -6.26 -20.45
CA LYS A 84 2.07 -5.02 -20.93
C LYS A 84 3.02 -4.15 -21.78
N SER A 85 4.33 -4.30 -21.60
CA SER A 85 5.35 -3.62 -22.42
C SER A 85 5.67 -4.34 -23.74
N GLY A 86 4.90 -5.34 -24.12
CA GLY A 86 5.14 -6.14 -25.36
C GLY A 86 6.28 -7.15 -25.21
N GLY A 87 6.53 -7.66 -24.00
CA GLY A 87 7.47 -8.74 -23.70
C GLY A 87 8.94 -8.33 -23.58
N LYS A 88 9.29 -7.06 -23.80
CA LYS A 88 10.70 -6.60 -23.84
C LYS A 88 10.91 -5.35 -22.99
N PHE A 89 11.99 -5.36 -22.19
CA PHE A 89 12.49 -4.20 -21.48
C PHE A 89 13.70 -3.54 -22.16
N ARG A 90 14.54 -4.35 -22.81
CA ARG A 90 15.80 -3.90 -23.40
C ARG A 90 15.61 -2.78 -24.44
N GLY A 91 16.38 -1.71 -24.27
CA GLY A 91 16.37 -0.56 -25.14
C GLY A 91 15.18 0.38 -24.97
N LYS A 92 14.39 0.19 -23.91
CA LYS A 92 13.27 1.04 -23.53
C LYS A 92 13.59 1.80 -22.25
N ARG A 93 13.00 2.99 -22.11
CA ARG A 93 13.16 3.85 -20.94
C ARG A 93 11.94 3.74 -20.02
N TYR A 94 12.21 3.39 -18.76
CA TYR A 94 11.23 3.19 -17.69
C TYR A 94 11.41 4.21 -16.58
N VAL A 95 10.33 4.83 -16.16
CA VAL A 95 10.30 5.77 -15.05
C VAL A 95 9.42 5.21 -13.94
N GLU A 96 9.99 5.02 -12.76
CA GLU A 96 9.25 4.66 -11.55
C GLU A 96 8.97 5.89 -10.71
N VAL A 97 7.71 6.11 -10.33
CA VAL A 97 7.28 7.20 -9.44
C VAL A 97 6.98 6.60 -8.06
N GLY A 98 7.57 7.17 -7.02
CA GLY A 98 7.56 6.57 -5.68
C GLY A 98 8.46 5.34 -5.63
N ALA A 99 9.67 5.44 -6.18
CA ALA A 99 10.57 4.29 -6.37
C ALA A 99 11.14 3.71 -5.06
N GLY A 100 10.91 4.36 -3.93
CA GLY A 100 11.32 3.88 -2.61
C GLY A 100 12.81 3.53 -2.57
N ASN A 101 13.12 2.30 -2.11
CA ASN A 101 14.49 1.78 -2.05
C ASN A 101 15.08 1.35 -3.40
N GLY A 102 14.34 1.50 -4.52
CA GLY A 102 14.80 1.22 -5.88
C GLY A 102 14.86 -0.26 -6.27
N ALA A 103 14.36 -1.18 -5.46
CA ALA A 103 14.46 -2.61 -5.73
C ALA A 103 13.75 -3.02 -7.02
N LEU A 104 12.51 -2.55 -7.24
CA LEU A 104 11.74 -2.84 -8.45
C LEU A 104 12.40 -2.23 -9.68
N LEU A 105 12.85 -0.98 -9.58
CA LEU A 105 13.56 -0.29 -10.66
C LEU A 105 14.84 -1.04 -11.06
N ASN A 106 15.62 -1.49 -10.07
CA ASN A 106 16.81 -2.31 -10.30
C ASN A 106 16.47 -3.67 -10.93
N ALA A 107 15.37 -4.30 -10.54
CA ALA A 107 14.92 -5.54 -11.15
C ALA A 107 14.65 -5.37 -12.66
N ILE A 108 13.99 -4.27 -13.05
CA ILE A 108 13.72 -3.95 -14.46
C ILE A 108 15.00 -3.62 -15.21
N ARG A 109 15.94 -2.87 -14.61
CA ARG A 109 17.26 -2.55 -15.19
C ARG A 109 18.05 -3.81 -15.55
N LYS A 110 18.00 -4.85 -14.72
CA LYS A 110 18.69 -6.14 -14.98
C LYS A 110 18.23 -6.82 -16.28
N TYR A 111 17.05 -6.47 -16.79
CA TYR A 111 16.58 -6.93 -18.11
C TYR A 111 16.99 -6.01 -19.27
N GLY A 112 17.85 -5.01 -19.02
CA GLY A 112 18.43 -4.13 -20.03
C GLY A 112 17.60 -2.91 -20.37
N ALA A 113 16.68 -2.48 -19.51
CA ALA A 113 16.01 -1.19 -19.60
C ALA A 113 16.92 -0.04 -19.13
N GLU A 114 16.73 1.15 -19.70
CA GLU A 114 17.15 2.41 -19.10
C GLU A 114 16.13 2.79 -18.02
N VAL A 115 16.58 3.17 -16.83
CA VAL A 115 15.68 3.41 -15.71
C VAL A 115 15.97 4.73 -15.01
N ILE A 116 14.91 5.42 -14.58
CA ILE A 116 14.96 6.63 -13.76
C ILE A 116 13.92 6.51 -12.66
N GLY A 117 14.31 6.75 -11.40
CA GLY A 117 13.40 6.74 -10.26
C GLY A 117 13.11 8.13 -9.73
N PHE A 118 11.86 8.38 -9.37
CA PHE A 118 11.44 9.58 -8.63
C PHE A 118 11.00 9.14 -7.23
N GLU A 119 11.55 9.79 -6.21
CA GLU A 119 11.23 9.52 -4.81
C GLU A 119 11.34 10.79 -3.98
N LYS A 120 10.30 11.14 -3.20
CA LYS A 120 10.32 12.34 -2.34
C LYS A 120 11.11 12.14 -1.07
N GLY A 121 11.07 10.93 -0.53
CA GLY A 121 11.66 10.57 0.74
C GLY A 121 13.16 10.33 0.72
N PRO A 122 13.76 10.11 1.90
CA PRO A 122 15.18 9.81 2.04
C PRO A 122 15.59 8.48 1.38
N GLN A 123 14.63 7.62 1.03
CA GLN A 123 14.83 6.33 0.35
C GLN A 123 15.52 6.50 -1.03
N ALA A 124 15.38 7.66 -1.67
CA ALA A 124 16.11 7.97 -2.91
C ALA A 124 17.63 7.79 -2.75
N GLU A 125 18.17 8.20 -1.62
CA GLU A 125 19.60 8.05 -1.33
C GLU A 125 19.98 6.59 -1.05
N VAL A 126 19.11 5.84 -0.41
CA VAL A 126 19.30 4.37 -0.21
C VAL A 126 19.39 3.67 -1.56
N ALA A 127 18.49 3.98 -2.49
CA ALA A 127 18.47 3.41 -3.83
C ALA A 127 19.74 3.74 -4.62
N ARG A 128 20.23 4.98 -4.55
CA ARG A 128 21.50 5.40 -5.17
C ARG A 128 22.67 4.57 -4.65
N ARG A 129 22.82 4.49 -3.33
CA ARG A 129 23.93 3.77 -2.69
C ARG A 129 23.90 2.28 -2.91
N ARG A 130 22.70 1.68 -2.81
CA ARG A 130 22.54 0.22 -2.87
C ARG A 130 22.66 -0.33 -4.29
N PHE A 131 22.13 0.39 -5.27
CA PHE A 131 21.99 -0.11 -6.64
C PHE A 131 22.63 0.76 -7.71
N ASP A 132 23.24 1.89 -7.35
CA ASP A 132 23.79 2.86 -8.34
C ASP A 132 22.72 3.22 -9.40
N LEU A 133 21.55 3.66 -8.92
CA LEU A 133 20.42 4.05 -9.76
C LEU A 133 20.38 5.57 -9.97
N THR A 134 19.92 5.99 -11.14
CA THR A 134 19.55 7.37 -11.38
C THR A 134 18.26 7.69 -10.64
N MET A 135 18.38 8.37 -9.51
CA MET A 135 17.26 8.77 -8.66
C MET A 135 17.13 10.29 -8.61
N ILE A 136 15.93 10.78 -8.80
CA ILE A 136 15.55 12.18 -8.67
C ILE A 136 14.75 12.34 -7.40
N GLN A 137 15.23 13.13 -6.46
CA GLN A 137 14.49 13.43 -5.25
C GLN A 137 13.46 14.51 -5.52
N GLY A 138 12.20 14.13 -5.55
CA GLY A 138 11.07 15.01 -5.86
C GLY A 138 9.98 14.36 -6.67
N GLU A 139 9.14 15.20 -7.27
CA GLU A 139 8.00 14.78 -8.09
C GLU A 139 8.40 14.60 -9.57
N LEU A 140 7.58 13.81 -10.27
CA LEU A 140 7.72 13.66 -11.71
C LEU A 140 7.54 15.01 -12.41
N ALA A 141 8.54 15.42 -13.18
CA ALA A 141 8.48 16.64 -13.97
C ALA A 141 9.32 16.52 -15.25
N SER A 142 8.85 17.15 -16.32
CA SER A 142 9.49 17.13 -17.66
C SER A 142 10.94 17.58 -17.66
N LYS A 143 11.28 18.60 -16.86
CA LYS A 143 12.64 19.16 -16.74
C LYS A 143 13.71 18.15 -16.30
N HIS A 144 13.30 17.03 -15.75
CA HIS A 144 14.20 15.99 -15.23
C HIS A 144 14.39 14.83 -16.22
N LEU A 145 13.63 14.78 -17.29
CA LEU A 145 13.72 13.73 -18.28
C LEU A 145 14.36 14.25 -19.58
N PRO A 146 15.37 13.55 -20.13
CA PRO A 146 16.07 13.99 -21.34
C PRO A 146 15.22 13.91 -22.61
N SER A 147 14.18 13.07 -22.59
CA SER A 147 13.23 12.86 -23.71
C SER A 147 11.98 12.12 -23.18
N LYS A 148 11.00 11.91 -24.05
CA LYS A 148 9.86 11.03 -23.78
C LYS A 148 10.30 9.62 -23.44
N VAL A 149 9.47 8.92 -22.67
CA VAL A 149 9.76 7.59 -22.11
C VAL A 149 8.75 6.55 -22.56
N ASP A 150 9.14 5.27 -22.55
CA ASP A 150 8.29 4.17 -23.00
C ASP A 150 7.29 3.73 -21.94
N CYS A 151 7.64 3.93 -20.66
CA CYS A 151 6.78 3.52 -19.55
C CYS A 151 6.95 4.43 -18.36
N ILE A 152 5.82 4.81 -17.75
CA ILE A 152 5.75 5.42 -16.41
C ILE A 152 4.94 4.48 -15.53
N PHE A 153 5.51 4.07 -14.41
CA PHE A 153 4.88 3.10 -13.52
C PHE A 153 5.10 3.43 -12.04
N SER A 154 4.29 2.82 -11.17
CA SER A 154 4.50 2.86 -9.73
C SER A 154 3.98 1.60 -9.04
N TYR A 155 4.46 1.37 -7.82
CA TYR A 155 3.94 0.40 -6.88
C TYR A 155 3.61 1.10 -5.56
N GLY A 156 2.32 1.16 -5.19
CA GLY A 156 1.88 1.79 -3.93
C GLY A 156 2.15 3.29 -3.89
N CYS A 157 1.81 4.04 -4.97
CA CYS A 157 2.06 5.46 -5.04
C CYS A 157 0.85 6.26 -5.55
N LEU A 158 0.12 5.79 -6.57
CA LEU A 158 -0.95 6.56 -7.20
C LEU A 158 -2.11 6.85 -6.23
N GLU A 159 -2.37 5.97 -5.28
CA GLU A 159 -3.38 6.16 -4.22
C GLU A 159 -3.06 7.32 -3.27
N HIS A 160 -1.79 7.74 -3.20
CA HIS A 160 -1.32 8.86 -2.37
C HIS A 160 -1.30 10.19 -3.12
N ILE A 161 -1.40 10.19 -4.45
CA ILE A 161 -1.32 11.40 -5.27
C ILE A 161 -2.61 12.21 -5.14
N TYR A 162 -2.49 13.44 -4.61
CA TYR A 162 -3.66 14.28 -4.32
C TYR A 162 -4.43 14.67 -5.59
N GLU A 163 -3.73 15.05 -6.67
CA GLU A 163 -4.35 15.37 -7.96
C GLU A 163 -3.97 14.31 -9.01
N PRO A 164 -4.64 13.12 -8.97
CA PRO A 164 -4.27 12.01 -9.84
C PRO A 164 -4.50 12.32 -11.32
N HIS A 165 -5.44 13.18 -11.67
CA HIS A 165 -5.69 13.60 -13.04
C HIS A 165 -4.56 14.47 -13.59
N GLU A 166 -4.02 15.41 -12.81
CA GLU A 166 -2.87 16.21 -13.22
C GLU A 166 -1.63 15.34 -13.41
N PHE A 167 -1.41 14.41 -12.50
CA PHE A 167 -0.34 13.42 -12.64
C PHE A 167 -0.49 12.57 -13.91
N MET A 168 -1.71 12.12 -14.23
CA MET A 168 -1.98 11.36 -15.45
C MET A 168 -1.74 12.20 -16.71
N ASP A 169 -2.10 13.49 -16.70
CA ASP A 169 -1.85 14.40 -17.81
C ASP A 169 -0.35 14.62 -18.03
N ILE A 170 0.40 14.89 -16.96
CA ILE A 170 1.87 15.00 -17.02
C ILE A 170 2.49 13.70 -17.54
N ALA A 171 2.05 12.56 -17.02
CA ALA A 171 2.56 11.24 -17.43
C ALA A 171 2.27 10.97 -18.93
N ARG A 172 1.06 11.25 -19.41
CA ARG A 172 0.68 11.10 -20.82
C ARG A 172 1.57 11.96 -21.73
N ASP A 173 1.84 13.21 -21.32
CA ASP A 173 2.65 14.13 -22.10
C ASP A 173 4.14 13.74 -22.12
N LEU A 174 4.61 13.01 -21.11
CA LEU A 174 5.97 12.49 -21.02
C LEU A 174 6.15 11.14 -21.71
N LEU A 175 5.08 10.40 -21.95
CA LEU A 175 5.11 9.12 -22.64
C LEU A 175 5.24 9.32 -24.16
N VAL A 176 5.93 8.39 -24.83
CA VAL A 176 5.83 8.27 -26.29
C VAL A 176 4.38 7.89 -26.69
N PRO A 177 3.93 8.19 -27.93
CA PRO A 177 2.64 7.67 -28.39
C PRO A 177 2.58 6.14 -28.24
N GLY A 178 1.53 5.62 -27.59
CA GLY A 178 1.43 4.21 -27.22
C GLY A 178 2.32 3.77 -26.05
N GLY A 179 2.99 4.70 -25.37
CA GLY A 179 3.76 4.43 -24.16
C GLY A 179 2.85 3.96 -23.01
N LEU A 180 3.38 3.09 -22.17
CA LEU A 180 2.64 2.42 -21.10
C LEU A 180 2.59 3.26 -19.83
N PHE A 181 1.39 3.45 -19.30
CA PHE A 181 1.12 3.90 -17.94
C PHE A 181 0.66 2.70 -17.12
N PHE A 182 1.40 2.33 -16.07
CA PHE A 182 1.12 1.13 -15.28
C PHE A 182 1.28 1.40 -13.79
N HIS A 183 0.25 1.09 -13.00
CA HIS A 183 0.30 1.31 -11.56
C HIS A 183 -0.29 0.13 -10.80
N ARG A 184 0.30 -0.18 -9.65
CA ARG A 184 -0.27 -1.15 -8.70
C ARG A 184 -0.68 -0.38 -7.45
N VAL A 185 -1.95 -0.54 -7.05
CA VAL A 185 -2.59 0.16 -5.94
C VAL A 185 -3.41 -0.82 -5.09
N PRO A 186 -3.83 -0.48 -3.87
CA PRO A 186 -4.80 -1.27 -3.12
C PRO A 186 -6.11 -1.47 -3.87
N ASN A 187 -6.68 -2.67 -3.77
CA ASN A 187 -7.96 -2.99 -4.40
C ASN A 187 -9.13 -2.53 -3.52
N SER A 188 -9.65 -1.35 -3.79
CA SER A 188 -10.76 -0.79 -3.01
C SER A 188 -12.06 -1.58 -3.13
N THR A 189 -12.25 -2.36 -4.21
CA THR A 189 -13.41 -3.27 -4.31
C THR A 189 -13.38 -4.31 -3.20
N LEU A 190 -12.22 -4.90 -2.90
CA LEU A 190 -12.10 -5.86 -1.81
C LEU A 190 -12.32 -5.17 -0.46
N ILE A 191 -11.65 -4.01 -0.24
CA ILE A 191 -11.82 -3.19 0.97
C ILE A 191 -13.31 -2.91 1.22
N PHE A 192 -14.04 -2.46 0.20
CA PHE A 192 -15.44 -2.11 0.31
C PHE A 192 -16.37 -3.33 0.53
N LYS A 193 -16.10 -4.46 -0.13
CA LYS A 193 -16.91 -5.68 0.01
C LYS A 193 -16.72 -6.38 1.36
N THR A 194 -15.49 -6.43 1.84
CA THR A 194 -15.16 -7.15 3.07
C THR A 194 -15.23 -6.26 4.32
N ALA A 195 -15.31 -4.94 4.13
CA ALA A 195 -15.11 -3.95 5.18
C ALA A 195 -13.76 -4.13 5.89
N ASP A 196 -12.70 -4.37 5.08
CA ASP A 196 -11.35 -4.54 5.59
C ASP A 196 -10.81 -3.21 6.15
N ILE A 197 -10.77 -3.13 7.46
CA ILE A 197 -10.26 -1.94 8.17
C ILE A 197 -8.78 -1.69 7.93
N GLN A 198 -8.02 -2.69 7.51
CA GLN A 198 -6.60 -2.56 7.20
C GLN A 198 -6.36 -1.80 5.89
N GLY A 199 -7.37 -1.75 5.01
CA GLY A 199 -7.32 -0.96 3.77
C GLY A 199 -7.61 0.53 3.98
N LEU A 200 -8.01 0.95 5.18
CA LEU A 200 -8.32 2.34 5.48
C LEU A 200 -7.14 3.01 6.18
N CYS A 201 -6.54 4.00 5.54
CA CYS A 201 -5.49 4.80 6.16
C CYS A 201 -5.52 6.24 5.64
N HIS A 202 -4.97 7.17 6.43
CA HIS A 202 -4.95 8.58 6.08
C HIS A 202 -3.97 8.93 4.97
N GLU A 203 -3.05 8.03 4.63
CA GLU A 203 -2.14 8.21 3.50
C GLU A 203 -2.82 7.93 2.15
N HIS A 204 -3.83 7.06 2.11
CA HIS A 204 -4.58 6.76 0.89
C HIS A 204 -5.62 7.85 0.63
N VAL A 205 -5.34 8.70 -0.35
CA VAL A 205 -6.27 9.77 -0.77
C VAL A 205 -7.31 9.25 -1.74
N ASN A 206 -6.92 8.33 -2.64
CA ASN A 206 -7.77 7.82 -3.71
C ASN A 206 -8.05 6.33 -3.52
N TYR A 207 -9.31 5.93 -3.69
CA TYR A 207 -9.76 4.55 -3.53
C TYR A 207 -10.18 3.99 -4.90
N PHE A 208 -9.26 3.23 -5.52
CA PHE A 208 -9.45 2.70 -6.87
C PHE A 208 -10.16 1.35 -6.87
N THR A 209 -11.24 1.27 -7.67
CA THR A 209 -11.85 0.00 -8.12
C THR A 209 -11.45 -0.25 -9.59
N PRO A 210 -11.60 -1.48 -10.12
CA PRO A 210 -11.34 -1.73 -11.54
C PRO A 210 -12.11 -0.78 -12.47
N GLU A 211 -13.36 -0.53 -12.14
CA GLU A 211 -14.28 0.25 -12.96
C GLU A 211 -13.89 1.74 -12.96
N ASN A 212 -13.67 2.34 -11.77
CA ASN A 212 -13.36 3.77 -11.69
C ASN A 212 -11.94 4.08 -12.17
N ALA A 213 -10.98 3.17 -11.98
CA ALA A 213 -9.62 3.32 -12.51
C ALA A 213 -9.60 3.34 -14.04
N VAL A 214 -10.31 2.39 -14.69
CA VAL A 214 -10.40 2.35 -16.15
C VAL A 214 -11.12 3.58 -16.70
N ARG A 215 -12.22 4.01 -16.07
CA ARG A 215 -12.93 5.24 -16.48
C ARG A 215 -12.03 6.46 -16.40
N LEU A 216 -11.31 6.62 -15.30
CA LEU A 216 -10.42 7.78 -15.12
C LEU A 216 -9.28 7.78 -16.14
N LEU A 217 -8.61 6.65 -16.37
CA LEU A 217 -7.57 6.52 -17.39
C LEU A 217 -8.11 6.88 -18.79
N THR A 218 -9.26 6.32 -19.17
CA THR A 218 -9.87 6.60 -20.47
C THR A 218 -10.20 8.08 -20.62
N ALA A 219 -10.77 8.69 -19.59
CA ALA A 219 -11.12 10.10 -19.58
C ALA A 219 -9.89 11.03 -19.65
N ARG A 220 -8.73 10.56 -19.21
CA ARG A 220 -7.44 11.29 -19.26
C ARG A 220 -6.59 10.93 -20.49
N GLY A 221 -7.19 10.33 -21.51
CA GLY A 221 -6.55 10.14 -22.82
C GLY A 221 -5.67 8.90 -22.93
N PHE A 222 -5.88 7.91 -22.08
CA PHE A 222 -5.27 6.60 -22.27
C PHE A 222 -6.25 5.67 -23.02
N VAL A 223 -5.70 4.78 -23.82
CA VAL A 223 -6.44 3.78 -24.61
C VAL A 223 -6.03 2.37 -24.21
N ASN A 224 -6.83 1.37 -24.59
CA ASN A 224 -6.62 -0.03 -24.22
C ASN A 224 -6.41 -0.18 -22.69
N CYS A 225 -7.17 0.61 -21.94
CA CYS A 225 -7.13 0.63 -20.49
C CYS A 225 -7.63 -0.69 -19.91
N GLY A 226 -7.03 -1.11 -18.81
CA GLY A 226 -7.47 -2.29 -18.09
C GLY A 226 -7.12 -2.22 -16.62
N ALA A 227 -7.82 -3.04 -15.84
CA ALA A 227 -7.57 -3.22 -14.42
C ALA A 227 -7.76 -4.69 -14.06
N LYS A 228 -6.85 -5.23 -13.27
CA LYS A 228 -6.87 -6.64 -12.85
C LYS A 228 -6.38 -6.79 -11.41
N PRO A 229 -7.18 -7.40 -10.52
CA PRO A 229 -6.69 -7.77 -9.19
C PRO A 229 -5.49 -8.71 -9.27
N THR A 230 -4.61 -8.63 -8.28
CA THR A 230 -3.56 -9.64 -8.05
C THR A 230 -4.18 -10.98 -7.65
N GLN A 231 -3.38 -12.04 -7.62
CA GLN A 231 -3.87 -13.37 -7.21
C GLN A 231 -4.42 -13.36 -5.78
N ALA A 232 -3.80 -12.61 -4.87
CA ALA A 232 -4.29 -12.44 -3.49
C ALA A 232 -5.54 -11.55 -3.41
N GLY A 233 -5.84 -10.77 -4.45
CA GLY A 233 -7.02 -9.93 -4.57
C GLY A 233 -6.94 -8.58 -3.84
N ASN A 234 -5.96 -8.39 -2.97
CA ASN A 234 -5.81 -7.18 -2.13
C ASN A 234 -5.20 -5.98 -2.86
N GLU A 235 -4.54 -6.20 -3.98
CA GLU A 235 -3.98 -5.16 -4.84
C GLU A 235 -4.61 -5.21 -6.24
N LEU A 236 -4.59 -4.08 -6.92
CA LEU A 236 -5.13 -3.87 -8.25
C LEU A 236 -4.03 -3.35 -9.18
N ASN A 237 -3.78 -4.09 -10.26
CA ASN A 237 -2.95 -3.58 -11.35
C ASN A 237 -3.85 -2.80 -12.31
N ILE A 238 -3.46 -1.58 -12.65
CA ILE A 238 -4.13 -0.71 -13.61
C ILE A 238 -3.15 -0.30 -14.70
N TRP A 239 -3.62 -0.21 -15.94
CA TRP A 239 -2.79 0.19 -17.07
C TRP A 239 -3.59 0.86 -18.17
N GLY A 240 -2.89 1.64 -18.98
CA GLY A 240 -3.38 2.25 -20.21
C GLY A 240 -2.21 2.69 -21.07
N TYR A 241 -2.45 2.96 -22.32
CA TYR A 241 -1.44 3.40 -23.29
C TYR A 241 -1.73 4.82 -23.72
N ALA A 242 -0.72 5.68 -23.69
CA ALA A 242 -0.86 7.09 -23.99
C ALA A 242 -1.32 7.34 -25.42
N ASN A 243 -2.40 8.10 -25.58
CA ASN A 243 -2.87 8.61 -26.87
C ASN A 243 -2.86 10.15 -26.82
N PRO A 244 -1.87 10.80 -27.46
CA PRO A 244 -1.76 12.25 -27.42
C PRO A 244 -2.92 12.98 -28.14
N ASP A 245 -3.61 12.29 -29.04
CA ASP A 245 -4.71 12.86 -29.82
C ASP A 245 -6.10 12.62 -29.16
N ALA A 246 -6.15 11.99 -27.98
CA ALA A 246 -7.40 11.72 -27.30
C ALA A 246 -8.05 12.99 -26.77
N MET A 247 -9.35 13.09 -26.92
CA MET A 247 -10.14 14.11 -26.26
C MET A 247 -10.23 13.82 -24.75
N LEU A 248 -9.96 14.82 -23.93
CA LEU A 248 -10.05 14.70 -22.47
C LEU A 248 -11.49 14.96 -22.01
N SER A 249 -11.89 14.22 -21.00
CA SER A 249 -13.21 14.33 -20.37
C SER A 249 -13.13 14.10 -18.86
N TRP A 250 -14.25 14.19 -18.20
CA TRP A 250 -14.34 13.91 -16.77
C TRP A 250 -15.28 12.73 -16.53
N PRO A 251 -14.87 11.74 -15.73
CA PRO A 251 -15.74 10.61 -15.39
C PRO A 251 -17.07 11.02 -14.73
N GLY A 252 -17.07 12.12 -13.97
CA GLY A 252 -18.27 12.64 -13.33
C GLY A 252 -19.35 13.14 -14.31
N ASP A 253 -18.96 13.51 -15.54
CA ASP A 253 -19.91 13.95 -16.58
C ASP A 253 -20.68 12.77 -17.21
N ILE A 254 -20.25 11.53 -16.96
CA ILE A 254 -20.92 10.34 -17.48
C ILE A 254 -22.21 10.10 -16.68
N PRO A 255 -23.39 10.05 -17.34
CA PRO A 255 -24.67 9.86 -16.65
C PRO A 255 -24.69 8.60 -15.76
N GLY A 256 -25.14 8.76 -14.52
CA GLY A 256 -25.29 7.68 -13.55
C GLY A 256 -24.01 7.25 -12.81
N VAL A 257 -22.82 7.68 -13.24
CA VAL A 257 -21.55 7.27 -12.61
C VAL A 257 -21.46 7.79 -11.17
N LEU A 258 -21.74 9.06 -10.92
CA LEU A 258 -21.71 9.62 -9.56
C LEU A 258 -22.72 8.97 -8.63
N THR A 259 -23.92 8.64 -9.15
CA THR A 259 -24.93 7.92 -8.36
C THR A 259 -24.43 6.55 -7.97
N SER A 260 -23.89 5.78 -8.92
CA SER A 260 -23.36 4.44 -8.67
C SER A 260 -22.20 4.43 -7.66
N GLU A 261 -21.24 5.35 -7.79
CA GLU A 261 -20.11 5.46 -6.84
C GLU A 261 -20.59 5.91 -5.45
N SER A 262 -21.59 6.83 -5.39
CA SER A 262 -22.16 7.28 -4.13
C SER A 262 -22.96 6.19 -3.43
N GLU A 263 -23.72 5.38 -4.16
CA GLU A 263 -24.42 4.20 -3.61
C GLU A 263 -23.45 3.16 -3.09
N LEU A 264 -22.35 2.89 -3.82
CA LEU A 264 -21.29 1.98 -3.38
C LEU A 264 -20.69 2.44 -2.04
N LEU A 265 -20.30 3.71 -1.96
CA LEU A 265 -19.71 4.29 -0.77
C LEU A 265 -20.70 4.35 0.42
N TYR A 266 -21.96 4.63 0.16
CA TYR A 266 -23.01 4.64 1.19
C TYR A 266 -23.26 3.25 1.76
N ASN A 267 -23.40 2.25 0.90
CA ASN A 267 -23.59 0.86 1.31
C ASN A 267 -22.40 0.34 2.10
N TYR A 268 -21.18 0.67 1.65
CA TYR A 268 -19.95 0.36 2.35
C TYR A 268 -19.92 0.99 3.74
N GLY A 269 -20.25 2.28 3.86
CA GLY A 269 -20.27 3.00 5.14
C GLY A 269 -21.17 2.32 6.18
N LYS A 270 -22.38 1.89 5.76
CA LYS A 270 -23.30 1.16 6.64
C LYS A 270 -22.77 -0.21 7.10
N ILE A 271 -22.11 -0.93 6.20
CA ILE A 271 -21.52 -2.23 6.51
C ILE A 271 -20.30 -2.04 7.42
N LEU A 272 -19.47 -1.05 7.10
CA LEU A 272 -18.24 -0.78 7.83
C LEU A 272 -18.52 -0.42 9.30
N GLU A 273 -19.46 0.49 9.55
CA GLU A 273 -19.80 0.92 10.91
C GLU A 273 -20.16 -0.27 11.81
N LYS A 274 -20.98 -1.20 11.31
CA LYS A 274 -21.34 -2.42 12.04
C LYS A 274 -20.18 -3.39 12.18
N LYS A 275 -19.43 -3.64 11.09
CA LYS A 275 -18.36 -4.63 11.09
C LYS A 275 -17.15 -4.20 11.88
N VAL A 276 -16.76 -2.93 11.83
CA VAL A 276 -15.61 -2.43 12.60
C VAL A 276 -15.87 -2.60 14.08
N SER A 277 -17.02 -2.10 14.58
CA SER A 277 -17.36 -2.23 15.99
C SER A 277 -17.39 -3.69 16.42
N HIS A 278 -18.04 -4.56 15.64
CA HIS A 278 -18.15 -5.98 15.94
C HIS A 278 -16.80 -6.73 15.84
N GLN A 279 -15.94 -6.40 14.85
CA GLN A 279 -14.62 -7.03 14.73
C GLN A 279 -13.71 -6.64 15.89
N VAL A 280 -13.64 -5.35 16.22
CA VAL A 280 -12.82 -4.86 17.32
C VAL A 280 -13.28 -5.47 18.65
N GLU A 281 -14.60 -5.51 18.89
CA GLU A 281 -15.17 -6.15 20.08
C GLU A 281 -14.88 -7.66 20.12
N ARG A 282 -15.09 -8.37 19.01
CA ARG A 282 -14.85 -9.82 18.92
C ARG A 282 -13.37 -10.14 19.16
N ILE A 283 -12.45 -9.45 18.48
CA ILE A 283 -11.01 -9.64 18.66
C ILE A 283 -10.63 -9.31 20.11
N GLY A 284 -11.14 -8.20 20.65
CA GLY A 284 -10.91 -7.79 22.03
C GLY A 284 -11.34 -8.85 23.03
N LEU A 285 -12.56 -9.39 22.90
CA LEU A 285 -13.09 -10.44 23.78
C LEU A 285 -12.27 -11.74 23.68
N ARG A 286 -11.85 -12.13 22.46
CA ARG A 286 -11.05 -13.35 22.28
C ARG A 286 -9.63 -13.21 22.83
N VAL A 287 -8.98 -12.08 22.61
CA VAL A 287 -7.67 -11.81 23.23
C VAL A 287 -7.79 -11.81 24.75
N LEU A 288 -8.89 -11.28 25.31
CA LEU A 288 -9.18 -11.38 26.74
C LEU A 288 -9.39 -12.82 27.22
N ASN A 289 -10.02 -13.68 26.40
CA ASN A 289 -10.20 -15.12 26.70
C ASN A 289 -8.88 -15.91 26.66
N LEU A 290 -7.85 -15.39 26.00
CA LEU A 290 -6.48 -15.92 26.04
C LEU A 290 -5.70 -15.46 27.27
N LYS A 291 -6.37 -14.83 28.23
CA LYS A 291 -5.77 -14.31 29.48
C LYS A 291 -4.99 -15.40 30.20
N GLY A 292 -3.73 -15.11 30.49
CA GLY A 292 -2.80 -16.06 31.09
C GLY A 292 -1.93 -16.83 30.11
N ARG A 293 -2.22 -16.77 28.81
CA ARG A 293 -1.34 -17.27 27.73
C ARG A 293 -0.38 -16.15 27.27
N LYS A 294 0.83 -16.53 26.86
CA LYS A 294 1.77 -15.61 26.23
C LYS A 294 1.34 -15.40 24.78
N LEU A 295 1.01 -14.14 24.43
CA LEU A 295 0.56 -13.77 23.09
C LEU A 295 1.68 -13.12 22.28
N GLY A 296 1.74 -13.49 20.99
CA GLY A 296 2.53 -12.82 19.97
C GLY A 296 1.68 -12.41 18.78
N PHE A 297 2.06 -11.32 18.11
CA PHE A 297 1.46 -10.86 16.86
C PHE A 297 2.53 -10.85 15.77
N TYR A 298 2.22 -11.44 14.62
CA TYR A 298 3.10 -11.51 13.47
C TYR A 298 2.55 -10.66 12.33
N ALA A 299 3.46 -9.94 11.64
CA ALA A 299 3.10 -9.02 10.56
C ALA A 299 1.99 -8.05 10.99
N GLY A 300 2.14 -7.53 12.20
CA GLY A 300 1.26 -6.50 12.73
C GLY A 300 1.23 -5.30 11.78
N GLY A 301 0.20 -4.58 11.77
CA GLY A 301 0.02 -3.42 10.93
C GLY A 301 -1.09 -2.58 11.53
N HIS A 302 -1.91 -2.03 10.69
CA HIS A 302 -3.06 -1.21 11.03
C HIS A 302 -3.92 -1.78 12.16
N ILE A 303 -4.11 -3.10 12.17
CA ILE A 303 -4.96 -3.76 13.19
C ILE A 303 -4.44 -3.58 14.60
N LEU A 304 -3.12 -3.53 14.80
CA LEU A 304 -2.54 -3.33 16.13
C LEU A 304 -2.87 -1.96 16.72
N ALA A 305 -3.07 -0.96 15.86
CA ALA A 305 -3.51 0.35 16.29
C ALA A 305 -4.94 0.34 16.86
N TRP A 306 -5.79 -0.58 16.40
CA TRP A 306 -7.13 -0.81 16.94
C TRP A 306 -7.11 -1.62 18.24
N LEU A 307 -6.04 -2.37 18.48
CA LEU A 307 -5.84 -3.24 19.63
C LEU A 307 -4.86 -2.63 20.65
N ALA A 308 -4.61 -1.33 20.62
CA ALA A 308 -3.59 -0.67 21.41
C ALA A 308 -3.72 -0.95 22.93
N ASP A 309 -4.94 -1.08 23.43
CA ASP A 309 -5.20 -1.38 24.85
C ASP A 309 -4.91 -2.85 25.22
N ILE A 310 -4.91 -3.74 24.21
CA ILE A 310 -4.73 -5.18 24.38
C ILE A 310 -3.27 -5.56 24.15
N GLY A 311 -2.58 -4.84 23.29
CA GLY A 311 -1.20 -5.11 22.90
C GLY A 311 -0.12 -4.69 23.89
N GLN A 312 -0.47 -4.03 25.01
CA GLN A 312 0.51 -3.48 25.98
C GLN A 312 1.46 -4.53 26.59
N HIS A 313 1.08 -5.80 26.60
CA HIS A 313 1.86 -6.91 27.14
C HIS A 313 2.17 -8.00 26.12
N SER A 314 1.94 -7.74 24.84
CA SER A 314 2.16 -8.70 23.76
C SER A 314 3.51 -8.47 23.08
N ARG A 315 4.05 -9.53 22.49
CA ARG A 315 5.27 -9.47 21.68
C ARG A 315 4.90 -9.32 20.19
N PHE A 316 5.74 -8.61 19.46
CA PHE A 316 5.51 -8.35 18.04
C PHE A 316 6.65 -8.94 17.21
N PHE A 317 6.32 -9.63 16.13
CA PHE A 317 7.26 -10.29 15.25
C PHE A 317 7.03 -9.90 13.80
N ASP A 318 8.10 -9.76 13.05
CA ASP A 318 8.03 -9.54 11.59
C ASP A 318 9.23 -10.22 10.91
N GLY A 319 9.01 -10.74 9.70
CA GLY A 319 10.07 -11.32 8.87
C GLY A 319 10.98 -10.28 8.20
N ASP A 320 10.58 -9.02 8.22
CA ASP A 320 11.32 -7.89 7.67
C ASP A 320 12.35 -7.39 8.68
N GLU A 321 13.62 -7.64 8.40
CA GLU A 321 14.75 -7.27 9.26
C GLU A 321 14.85 -5.76 9.49
N THR A 322 14.37 -4.95 8.55
CA THR A 322 14.42 -3.48 8.66
C THR A 322 13.49 -2.93 9.75
N LYS A 323 12.58 -3.77 10.23
CA LYS A 323 11.63 -3.44 11.31
C LYS A 323 12.13 -3.83 12.70
N TRP A 324 13.13 -4.70 12.81
CA TRP A 324 13.57 -5.23 14.09
C TRP A 324 14.13 -4.12 14.99
N GLY A 325 13.75 -4.16 16.25
CA GLY A 325 14.09 -3.15 17.23
C GLY A 325 13.29 -1.85 17.15
N LYS A 326 12.49 -1.66 16.11
CA LYS A 326 11.56 -0.52 15.96
C LYS A 326 10.19 -0.87 16.53
N CYS A 327 9.32 0.11 16.66
CA CYS A 327 7.97 -0.09 17.21
C CYS A 327 6.89 0.56 16.33
N TRP A 328 5.67 0.10 16.50
CA TRP A 328 4.48 0.77 15.96
C TRP A 328 4.18 2.04 16.76
N LEU A 329 3.56 3.06 16.14
CA LEU A 329 3.21 4.32 16.80
C LEU A 329 2.43 4.10 18.12
N GLN A 330 1.53 3.12 18.12
CA GLN A 330 0.72 2.73 19.26
C GLN A 330 1.35 1.61 20.10
N GLY A 331 2.44 1.02 19.64
CA GLY A 331 3.11 -0.10 20.30
C GLY A 331 4.14 0.36 21.33
N LEU A 332 4.21 -0.36 22.45
CA LEU A 332 5.20 -0.11 23.49
C LEU A 332 6.42 -1.03 23.38
N THR A 333 6.26 -2.19 22.73
CA THR A 333 7.28 -3.23 22.60
C THR A 333 7.93 -3.20 21.23
N PRO A 334 9.27 -3.32 21.14
CA PRO A 334 9.96 -3.41 19.86
C PRO A 334 9.56 -4.68 19.08
N ILE A 335 9.60 -4.59 17.76
CA ILE A 335 9.41 -5.72 16.85
C ILE A 335 10.61 -6.63 16.91
N GLU A 336 10.38 -7.92 17.10
CA GLU A 336 11.41 -8.95 17.25
C GLU A 336 11.59 -9.79 15.97
N PRO A 337 12.79 -10.35 15.75
CA PRO A 337 12.96 -11.40 14.75
C PRO A 337 12.16 -12.64 15.12
N PRO A 338 11.51 -13.32 14.16
CA PRO A 338 10.75 -14.54 14.43
C PRO A 338 11.56 -15.67 15.02
N SER A 339 12.89 -15.66 14.80
CA SER A 339 13.83 -16.64 15.37
C SER A 339 13.84 -16.64 16.90
N ASN A 340 13.49 -15.53 17.55
CA ASN A 340 13.40 -15.42 19.00
C ASN A 340 12.34 -16.37 19.61
N LEU A 341 11.31 -16.70 18.83
CA LEU A 341 10.29 -17.68 19.23
C LEU A 341 10.82 -19.10 19.46
N ARG A 342 12.04 -19.41 19.00
CA ARG A 342 12.66 -20.72 19.28
C ARG A 342 13.16 -20.85 20.72
N SER A 343 13.73 -19.79 21.26
CA SER A 343 14.31 -19.76 22.61
C SER A 343 13.32 -19.28 23.67
N ASP A 344 12.42 -18.40 23.28
CA ASP A 344 11.37 -17.85 24.14
C ASP A 344 10.03 -17.85 23.39
N PRO A 345 9.33 -19.01 23.36
CA PRO A 345 8.09 -19.17 22.63
C PRO A 345 6.93 -18.39 23.26
N VAL A 346 5.96 -18.04 22.43
CA VAL A 346 4.62 -17.65 22.86
C VAL A 346 3.70 -18.88 22.81
N ASP A 347 2.57 -18.81 23.51
CA ASP A 347 1.58 -19.89 23.44
C ASP A 347 0.72 -19.76 22.19
N VAL A 348 0.41 -18.51 21.80
CA VAL A 348 -0.40 -18.20 20.60
C VAL A 348 0.29 -17.11 19.79
N LEU A 349 0.46 -17.37 18.50
CA LEU A 349 0.96 -16.41 17.52
C LEU A 349 -0.16 -16.03 16.54
N ILE A 350 -0.64 -14.80 16.64
CA ILE A 350 -1.71 -14.27 15.80
C ILE A 350 -1.11 -13.63 14.55
N VAL A 351 -1.41 -14.14 13.38
CA VAL A 351 -0.95 -13.57 12.10
C VAL A 351 -1.94 -12.52 11.62
N CYS A 352 -1.50 -11.24 11.61
CA CYS A 352 -2.36 -10.11 11.27
C CYS A 352 -2.57 -9.93 9.76
N SER A 353 -1.68 -10.47 8.93
CA SER A 353 -1.74 -10.37 7.47
C SER A 353 -2.47 -11.57 6.88
N GLU A 354 -3.82 -11.55 6.92
CA GLU A 354 -4.68 -12.69 6.55
C GLU A 354 -4.51 -13.14 5.10
N HIS A 355 -4.39 -12.21 4.16
CA HIS A 355 -4.21 -12.51 2.73
C HIS A 355 -2.96 -13.35 2.45
N TYR A 356 -1.98 -13.30 3.34
CA TYR A 356 -0.71 -14.02 3.21
C TYR A 356 -0.50 -15.08 4.28
N PHE A 357 -1.57 -15.46 5.01
CA PHE A 357 -1.48 -16.41 6.12
C PHE A 357 -0.78 -17.71 5.72
N GLY A 358 -1.16 -18.31 4.60
CA GLY A 358 -0.56 -19.57 4.12
C GLY A 358 0.95 -19.47 3.86
N SER A 359 1.40 -18.39 3.22
CA SER A 359 2.83 -18.13 2.95
C SER A 359 3.59 -17.86 4.25
N ILE A 360 3.02 -17.08 5.16
CA ILE A 360 3.61 -16.79 6.48
C ILE A 360 3.70 -18.06 7.32
N TYR A 361 2.65 -18.86 7.37
CA TYR A 361 2.62 -20.13 8.09
C TYR A 361 3.73 -21.08 7.58
N ALA A 362 3.84 -21.22 6.26
CA ALA A 362 4.88 -22.02 5.64
C ALA A 362 6.30 -21.49 5.96
N TYR A 363 6.51 -20.18 5.94
CA TYR A 363 7.78 -19.56 6.32
C TYR A 363 8.14 -19.83 7.78
N LEU A 364 7.19 -19.68 8.71
CA LEU A 364 7.40 -19.89 10.13
C LEU A 364 7.79 -21.35 10.44
N HIS A 365 7.17 -22.31 9.79
CA HIS A 365 7.48 -23.75 9.99
C HIS A 365 8.73 -24.21 9.22
N LYS A 366 8.88 -23.86 7.94
CA LYS A 366 9.95 -24.38 7.08
C LYS A 366 11.26 -23.64 7.27
N THR A 367 11.21 -22.30 7.39
CA THR A 367 12.42 -21.44 7.44
C THR A 367 12.78 -21.10 8.87
N VAL A 368 11.84 -20.58 9.64
CA VAL A 368 12.08 -20.25 11.06
C VAL A 368 12.14 -21.50 11.91
N ARG A 369 11.48 -22.60 11.52
CA ARG A 369 11.45 -23.88 12.23
C ARG A 369 10.87 -23.77 13.63
N LEU A 370 9.70 -23.13 13.75
CA LEU A 370 8.98 -23.02 15.01
C LEU A 370 8.46 -24.39 15.48
N SER A 371 8.34 -24.52 16.80
CA SER A 371 7.74 -25.68 17.43
C SER A 371 6.24 -25.77 17.11
N GLU A 372 5.72 -26.97 16.91
CA GLU A 372 4.28 -27.25 16.77
C GLU A 372 3.49 -26.94 18.06
N ALA A 373 4.18 -26.73 19.18
CA ALA A 373 3.54 -26.31 20.44
C ALA A 373 3.03 -24.86 20.41
N ILE A 374 3.47 -24.02 19.44
CA ILE A 374 2.97 -22.68 19.25
C ILE A 374 1.70 -22.75 18.38
N GLU A 375 0.59 -22.35 18.93
CA GLU A 375 -0.66 -22.23 18.18
C GLU A 375 -0.58 -21.00 17.25
N ILE A 376 -0.58 -21.23 15.92
CA ILE A 376 -0.49 -20.15 14.91
C ILE A 376 -1.85 -20.01 14.25
N ILE A 377 -2.50 -18.85 14.45
CA ILE A 377 -3.86 -18.59 13.95
C ILE A 377 -3.91 -17.30 13.14
N PRO A 378 -4.77 -17.22 12.09
CA PRO A 378 -5.06 -15.95 11.44
C PRO A 378 -5.91 -15.05 12.35
N LEU A 379 -5.82 -13.75 12.12
CA LEU A 379 -6.60 -12.76 12.89
C LEU A 379 -8.12 -13.00 12.79
N SER A 380 -8.61 -13.53 11.66
CA SER A 380 -10.03 -13.88 11.46
C SER A 380 -10.53 -14.96 12.40
N ASP A 381 -9.66 -15.85 12.85
CA ASP A 381 -9.98 -16.97 13.73
C ASP A 381 -9.85 -16.62 15.24
N VAL A 382 -9.37 -15.40 15.50
CA VAL A 382 -9.28 -14.85 16.86
C VAL A 382 -10.65 -14.46 17.42
#